data_3c59a1b0b788006e6f1dbe260a11699d
#
_entry.id   3c59a1b0b788006e6f1dbe260a11699d
#
_cell.length_a   1.000
_cell.length_b   1.000
_cell.length_c   1.000
_cell.angle_alpha   90.00
_cell.angle_beta   90.00
_cell.angle_gamma   90.00
#
_symmetry.space_group_name_H-M   'P 1'
#
loop_
_entity.id
_entity.type
_entity.pdbx_description
1 polymer ?
#
loop_
_entity_poly.entity_id
_entity_poly.type
_entity_poly.pdbx_seq_one_letter_code
_entity_poly.pdbx_strand_id
1 'polypeptide(L)'
;PKEGYALPGKYVYQCGTYKQTLIDEMKKNMATFLSKAWGNRSNDLPLYNSEEALILASIVEKEAGKRADKKRIAGVFINRLRNGMKLQSDPTVMYGITNGLHPFNRKITKEDLVNNNAFNTYVIDRLPKHPICCPSLASIQAVLHPIETEDLYFVADGKGDLNYSKTYDEHMQNVAKW
;
A
#
# COMPACT_ATOMS: atom_id res chain seq x y z
N PRO A 1 -6.39 -3.17 -17.82
CA PRO A 1 -7.15 -2.56 -16.73
C PRO A 1 -6.24 -1.57 -16.01
N LYS A 2 -6.82 -0.50 -15.43
CA LYS A 2 -6.06 0.36 -14.53
C LYS A 2 -5.50 -0.49 -13.38
N GLU A 3 -4.28 -0.20 -12.94
CA GLU A 3 -3.64 -0.83 -11.79
C GLU A 3 -4.54 -0.69 -10.54
N GLY A 4 -4.64 -1.77 -9.74
CA GLY A 4 -5.41 -1.77 -8.50
C GLY A 4 -6.87 -2.22 -8.61
N TYR A 5 -7.50 -2.14 -9.79
CA TYR A 5 -8.95 -2.35 -9.93
C TYR A 5 -9.38 -3.77 -10.28
N ALA A 6 -8.46 -4.72 -10.29
CA ALA A 6 -8.76 -6.14 -10.48
C ALA A 6 -8.48 -6.90 -9.19
N LEU A 7 -9.47 -7.64 -8.68
CA LEU A 7 -9.30 -8.42 -7.45
C LEU A 7 -8.38 -9.62 -7.72
N PRO A 8 -7.25 -9.75 -7.03
CA PRO A 8 -6.40 -10.92 -7.13
C PRO A 8 -7.11 -12.17 -6.55
N GLY A 9 -6.97 -13.31 -7.20
CA GLY A 9 -7.59 -14.55 -6.69
C GLY A 9 -7.52 -15.70 -7.69
N LYS A 10 -8.15 -16.81 -7.33
CA LYS A 10 -8.36 -17.95 -8.21
C LYS A 10 -9.71 -17.79 -8.89
N TYR A 11 -9.70 -17.84 -10.20
CA TYR A 11 -10.91 -17.77 -11.04
C TYR A 11 -11.04 -19.06 -11.84
N VAL A 12 -12.19 -19.71 -11.75
CA VAL A 12 -12.51 -20.91 -12.52
C VAL A 12 -13.32 -20.49 -13.74
N TYR A 13 -12.88 -20.89 -14.92
CA TYR A 13 -13.54 -20.56 -16.17
C TYR A 13 -13.57 -21.77 -17.11
N GLN A 14 -14.53 -21.78 -18.05
CA GLN A 14 -14.65 -22.82 -19.05
C GLN A 14 -13.67 -22.58 -20.21
N CYS A 15 -13.27 -23.68 -20.88
CA CYS A 15 -12.49 -23.57 -22.10
C CYS A 15 -13.26 -22.74 -23.14
N GLY A 16 -12.57 -21.79 -23.79
CA GLY A 16 -13.19 -20.86 -24.72
C GLY A 16 -13.71 -19.55 -24.12
N THR A 17 -13.66 -19.38 -22.79
CA THR A 17 -13.99 -18.09 -22.17
C THR A 17 -13.05 -16.99 -22.63
N TYR A 18 -13.59 -15.86 -23.07
CA TYR A 18 -12.79 -14.69 -23.49
C TYR A 18 -12.04 -14.10 -22.30
N LYS A 19 -10.77 -13.74 -22.51
CA LYS A 19 -9.93 -13.07 -21.51
C LYS A 19 -10.59 -11.81 -20.95
N GLN A 20 -11.31 -11.06 -21.78
CA GLN A 20 -11.99 -9.83 -21.36
C GLN A 20 -13.09 -10.12 -20.33
N THR A 21 -13.86 -11.19 -20.50
CA THR A 21 -14.91 -11.62 -19.52
C THR A 21 -14.30 -11.85 -18.14
N LEU A 22 -13.16 -12.54 -18.08
CA LEU A 22 -12.46 -12.78 -16.81
C LEU A 22 -11.95 -11.47 -16.17
N ILE A 23 -11.37 -10.58 -16.98
CA ILE A 23 -10.92 -9.27 -16.48
C ILE A 23 -12.09 -8.44 -15.94
N ASP A 24 -13.23 -8.46 -16.60
CA ASP A 24 -14.41 -7.70 -16.15
C ASP A 24 -15.02 -8.30 -14.89
N GLU A 25 -14.98 -9.62 -14.72
CA GLU A 25 -15.34 -10.28 -13.48
C GLU A 25 -14.41 -9.87 -12.33
N MET A 26 -13.09 -9.87 -12.54
CA MET A 26 -12.11 -9.42 -11.54
C MET A 26 -12.35 -7.97 -11.10
N LYS A 27 -12.67 -7.09 -12.04
CA LYS A 27 -13.02 -5.67 -11.75
C LYS A 27 -14.32 -5.56 -10.97
N LYS A 28 -15.37 -6.27 -11.39
CA LYS A 28 -16.66 -6.30 -10.71
C LYS A 28 -16.50 -6.79 -9.27
N ASN A 29 -15.73 -7.84 -9.06
CA ASN A 29 -15.47 -8.40 -7.74
C ASN A 29 -14.73 -7.40 -6.84
N MET A 30 -13.72 -6.68 -7.38
CA MET A 30 -13.03 -5.62 -6.65
C MET A 30 -14.00 -4.49 -6.27
N ALA A 31 -14.77 -3.97 -7.20
CA ALA A 31 -15.70 -2.88 -6.95
C ALA A 31 -16.76 -3.26 -5.90
N THR A 32 -17.34 -4.46 -6.01
CA THR A 32 -18.33 -4.97 -5.05
C THR A 32 -17.74 -5.14 -3.65
N PHE A 33 -16.56 -5.74 -3.56
CA PHE A 33 -15.87 -5.93 -2.29
C PHE A 33 -15.52 -4.59 -1.64
N LEU A 34 -14.90 -3.67 -2.41
CA LEU A 34 -14.45 -2.38 -1.91
C LEU A 34 -15.62 -1.51 -1.41
N SER A 35 -16.74 -1.48 -2.14
CA SER A 35 -17.95 -0.77 -1.72
C SER A 35 -18.50 -1.30 -0.39
N LYS A 36 -18.61 -2.63 -0.25
CA LYS A 36 -19.07 -3.27 0.98
C LYS A 36 -18.11 -3.03 2.14
N ALA A 37 -16.82 -3.21 1.90
CA ALA A 37 -15.78 -3.06 2.92
C ALA A 37 -15.69 -1.60 3.40
N TRP A 38 -15.79 -0.63 2.50
CA TRP A 38 -15.83 0.79 2.83
C TRP A 38 -17.02 1.16 3.73
N GLY A 39 -18.20 0.58 3.49
CA GLY A 39 -19.39 0.77 4.35
C GLY A 39 -19.19 0.28 5.79
N ASN A 40 -18.35 -0.72 5.98
CA ASN A 40 -18.08 -1.34 7.29
C ASN A 40 -16.74 -0.91 7.92
N ARG A 41 -16.08 0.12 7.37
CA ARG A 41 -14.77 0.58 7.84
C ARG A 41 -14.81 1.07 9.28
N SER A 42 -13.65 1.07 9.94
CA SER A 42 -13.47 1.78 11.21
C SER A 42 -13.85 3.25 11.07
N ASN A 43 -14.48 3.81 12.09
CA ASN A 43 -14.72 5.24 12.18
C ASN A 43 -13.38 5.98 12.27
N ASP A 44 -13.36 7.25 11.92
CA ASP A 44 -12.18 8.10 12.11
C ASP A 44 -10.91 7.70 11.30
N LEU A 45 -11.09 7.17 10.09
CA LEU A 45 -9.99 7.02 9.16
C LEU A 45 -9.74 8.35 8.43
N PRO A 46 -8.47 8.80 8.26
CA PRO A 46 -8.12 10.01 7.53
C PRO A 46 -8.17 9.83 6.00
N LEU A 47 -9.16 9.07 5.54
CA LEU A 47 -9.39 8.73 4.14
C LEU A 47 -10.76 9.28 3.71
N TYR A 48 -10.80 9.98 2.57
CA TYR A 48 -12.00 10.68 2.12
C TYR A 48 -13.01 9.77 1.39
N ASN A 49 -12.51 8.68 0.77
CA ASN A 49 -13.34 7.78 -0.03
C ASN A 49 -12.69 6.40 -0.16
N SER A 50 -13.41 5.45 -0.75
CA SER A 50 -12.94 4.09 -0.97
C SER A 50 -11.76 3.99 -1.95
N GLU A 51 -11.61 4.95 -2.85
CA GLU A 51 -10.47 5.04 -3.77
C GLU A 51 -9.17 5.29 -3.00
N GLU A 52 -9.15 6.21 -2.05
CA GLU A 52 -7.99 6.44 -1.18
C GLU A 52 -7.65 5.20 -0.35
N ALA A 53 -8.66 4.45 0.10
CA ALA A 53 -8.42 3.18 0.78
C ALA A 53 -7.76 2.14 -0.14
N LEU A 54 -8.18 2.07 -1.41
CA LEU A 54 -7.58 1.18 -2.39
C LEU A 54 -6.12 1.58 -2.70
N ILE A 55 -5.86 2.87 -2.84
CA ILE A 55 -4.51 3.41 -3.06
C ILE A 55 -3.60 3.04 -1.88
N LEU A 56 -4.02 3.33 -0.65
CA LEU A 56 -3.23 3.00 0.54
C LEU A 56 -3.04 1.48 0.68
N ALA A 57 -4.06 0.68 0.39
CA ALA A 57 -3.96 -0.78 0.42
C ALA A 57 -2.92 -1.32 -0.58
N SER A 58 -2.77 -0.67 -1.74
CA SER A 58 -1.74 -1.04 -2.71
C SER A 58 -0.31 -0.75 -2.20
N ILE A 59 -0.15 0.29 -1.40
CA ILE A 59 1.12 0.59 -0.72
C ILE A 59 1.40 -0.45 0.36
N VAL A 60 0.43 -0.72 1.24
CA VAL A 60 0.54 -1.76 2.28
C VAL A 60 0.86 -3.13 1.68
N GLU A 61 0.25 -3.48 0.54
CA GLU A 61 0.54 -4.74 -0.18
C GLU A 61 2.00 -4.86 -0.58
N LYS A 62 2.62 -3.77 -1.02
CA LYS A 62 4.01 -3.73 -1.47
C LYS A 62 5.02 -3.61 -0.33
N GLU A 63 4.64 -3.01 0.79
CA GLU A 63 5.49 -2.93 1.99
C GLU A 63 5.50 -4.23 2.79
N ALA A 64 4.37 -4.93 2.83
CA ALA A 64 4.23 -6.12 3.64
C ALA A 64 5.03 -7.29 3.05
N GLY A 65 6.09 -7.70 3.71
CA GLY A 65 6.75 -8.97 3.50
C GLY A 65 5.84 -10.15 3.90
N LYS A 66 6.32 -11.40 3.70
CA LYS A 66 5.52 -12.61 3.97
C LYS A 66 5.05 -12.75 5.43
N ARG A 67 5.77 -12.19 6.39
CA ARG A 67 5.50 -12.28 7.84
C ARG A 67 4.97 -10.98 8.44
N ALA A 68 5.06 -9.87 7.72
CA ALA A 68 4.71 -8.56 8.25
C ALA A 68 3.21 -8.44 8.55
N ASP A 69 2.89 -7.83 9.68
CA ASP A 69 1.52 -7.49 10.07
C ASP A 69 0.99 -6.30 9.25
N LYS A 70 0.20 -6.62 8.23
CA LYS A 70 -0.42 -5.62 7.36
C LYS A 70 -1.26 -4.59 8.12
N LYS A 71 -1.91 -4.98 9.21
CA LYS A 71 -2.73 -4.07 10.02
C LYS A 71 -1.85 -3.05 10.76
N ARG A 72 -0.68 -3.47 11.23
CA ARG A 72 0.26 -2.56 11.91
C ARG A 72 0.93 -1.62 10.92
N ILE A 73 1.35 -2.10 9.76
CA ILE A 73 1.84 -1.24 8.66
C ILE A 73 0.78 -0.21 8.26
N ALA A 74 -0.47 -0.64 8.08
CA ALA A 74 -1.58 0.27 7.79
C ALA A 74 -1.76 1.30 8.92
N GLY A 75 -1.66 0.90 10.19
CA GLY A 75 -1.71 1.80 11.36
C GLY A 75 -0.66 2.90 11.29
N VAL A 76 0.58 2.57 10.94
CA VAL A 76 1.65 3.58 10.74
C VAL A 76 1.27 4.59 9.66
N PHE A 77 0.81 4.13 8.49
CA PHE A 77 0.43 5.04 7.41
C PHE A 77 -0.80 5.89 7.75
N ILE A 78 -1.79 5.33 8.45
CA ILE A 78 -2.95 6.06 8.96
C ILE A 78 -2.51 7.16 9.94
N ASN A 79 -1.58 6.86 10.86
CA ASN A 79 -1.04 7.85 11.78
C ASN A 79 -0.27 8.96 11.07
N ARG A 80 0.54 8.60 10.07
CA ARG A 80 1.23 9.61 9.24
C ARG A 80 0.25 10.53 8.52
N LEU A 81 -0.82 9.99 7.92
CA LEU A 81 -1.86 10.79 7.27
C LEU A 81 -2.58 11.73 8.25
N ARG A 82 -2.89 11.26 9.47
CA ARG A 82 -3.48 12.09 10.54
C ARG A 82 -2.58 13.26 10.93
N ASN A 83 -1.28 13.00 10.99
CA ASN A 83 -0.28 13.99 11.40
C ASN A 83 0.21 14.87 10.23
N GLY A 84 -0.36 14.76 9.03
CA GLY A 84 0.10 15.49 7.84
C GLY A 84 1.51 15.11 7.40
N MET A 85 2.01 13.94 7.79
CA MET A 85 3.33 13.44 7.41
C MET A 85 3.30 12.79 6.04
N LYS A 86 4.38 12.93 5.30
CA LYS A 86 4.60 12.19 4.03
C LYS A 86 4.69 10.69 4.30
N LEU A 87 4.16 9.85 3.40
CA LEU A 87 4.17 8.41 3.60
C LEU A 87 5.57 7.79 3.47
N GLN A 88 6.42 8.33 2.61
CA GLN A 88 7.83 7.93 2.43
C GLN A 88 7.99 6.42 2.21
N SER A 89 7.22 5.89 1.27
CA SER A 89 7.21 4.48 0.90
C SER A 89 8.04 4.24 -0.35
N ASP A 90 9.09 3.44 -0.24
CA ASP A 90 10.00 3.08 -1.32
C ASP A 90 9.29 2.45 -2.54
N PRO A 91 8.32 1.53 -2.38
CA PRO A 91 7.54 1.02 -3.50
C PRO A 91 6.87 2.07 -4.36
N THR A 92 6.49 3.21 -3.81
CA THR A 92 5.88 4.31 -4.57
C THR A 92 6.89 5.03 -5.46
N VAL A 93 8.14 5.14 -5.02
CA VAL A 93 9.26 5.66 -5.81
C VAL A 93 9.57 4.72 -6.97
N MET A 94 9.72 3.43 -6.67
CA MET A 94 9.96 2.40 -7.68
C MET A 94 8.87 2.39 -8.75
N TYR A 95 7.60 2.47 -8.33
CA TYR A 95 6.47 2.53 -9.25
C TYR A 95 6.48 3.82 -10.09
N GLY A 96 6.77 4.95 -9.48
CA GLY A 96 6.85 6.23 -10.18
C GLY A 96 7.90 6.27 -11.30
N ILE A 97 8.99 5.52 -11.13
CA ILE A 97 10.05 5.40 -12.15
C ILE A 97 9.66 4.40 -13.25
N THR A 98 9.09 3.25 -12.87
CA THR A 98 8.82 2.16 -13.82
C THR A 98 7.42 2.21 -14.45
N ASN A 99 6.49 2.97 -13.85
CA ASN A 99 5.05 2.94 -14.15
C ASN A 99 4.44 1.52 -14.11
N GLY A 100 5.05 0.60 -13.34
CA GLY A 100 4.63 -0.80 -13.26
C GLY A 100 4.92 -1.62 -14.52
N LEU A 101 5.61 -1.08 -15.52
CA LEU A 101 5.85 -1.74 -16.81
C LEU A 101 6.96 -2.80 -16.77
N HIS A 102 7.89 -2.64 -15.84
CA HIS A 102 9.01 -3.56 -15.64
C HIS A 102 9.47 -3.59 -14.18
N PRO A 103 10.17 -4.64 -13.74
CA PRO A 103 10.74 -4.70 -12.38
C PRO A 103 11.76 -3.57 -12.15
N PHE A 104 11.83 -3.09 -10.91
CA PHE A 104 12.86 -2.17 -10.47
C PHE A 104 14.06 -2.98 -9.96
N ASN A 105 15.14 -3.07 -10.76
CA ASN A 105 16.24 -4.03 -10.56
C ASN A 105 17.51 -3.40 -9.98
N ARG A 106 17.41 -2.28 -9.28
CA ARG A 106 18.53 -1.61 -8.62
C ARG A 106 18.13 -1.07 -7.24
N LYS A 107 19.08 -0.63 -6.46
CA LYS A 107 18.80 0.12 -5.23
C LYS A 107 18.27 1.51 -5.55
N ILE A 108 17.39 2.03 -4.71
CA ILE A 108 16.92 3.42 -4.74
C ILE A 108 18.11 4.33 -4.39
N THR A 109 18.30 5.40 -5.16
CA THR A 109 19.32 6.42 -4.92
C THR A 109 18.71 7.65 -4.24
N LYS A 110 19.56 8.56 -3.77
CA LYS A 110 19.11 9.84 -3.21
C LYS A 110 18.37 10.70 -4.23
N GLU A 111 18.79 10.65 -5.49
CA GLU A 111 18.16 11.35 -6.61
C GLU A 111 16.74 10.81 -6.87
N ASP A 112 16.53 9.49 -6.73
CA ASP A 112 15.21 8.89 -6.86
C ASP A 112 14.25 9.41 -5.78
N LEU A 113 14.71 9.56 -4.54
CA LEU A 113 13.89 10.02 -3.42
C LEU A 113 13.40 11.47 -3.58
N VAL A 114 14.16 12.30 -4.31
CA VAL A 114 13.78 13.71 -4.58
C VAL A 114 13.14 13.91 -5.95
N ASN A 115 13.00 12.85 -6.74
CA ASN A 115 12.38 12.90 -8.05
C ASN A 115 10.92 13.34 -7.96
N ASN A 116 10.58 14.44 -8.62
CA ASN A 116 9.23 15.01 -8.60
C ASN A 116 8.32 14.27 -9.56
N ASN A 117 7.59 13.28 -9.07
CA ASN A 117 6.51 12.62 -9.81
C ASN A 117 5.30 12.35 -8.91
N ALA A 118 4.15 12.12 -9.52
CA ALA A 118 2.86 11.99 -8.83
C ALA A 118 2.70 10.72 -7.99
N PHE A 119 3.69 9.84 -7.91
CA PHE A 119 3.71 8.64 -7.08
C PHE A 119 4.69 8.74 -5.92
N ASN A 120 5.73 9.58 -6.04
CA ASN A 120 6.79 9.65 -5.04
C ASN A 120 6.29 10.22 -3.72
N THR A 121 5.99 9.36 -2.76
CA THR A 121 5.50 9.75 -1.43
C THR A 121 6.57 10.34 -0.50
N TYR A 122 7.80 10.51 -0.95
CA TYR A 122 8.82 11.35 -0.31
C TYR A 122 8.64 12.83 -0.69
N VAL A 123 7.96 13.11 -1.82
CA VAL A 123 7.78 14.46 -2.36
C VAL A 123 6.34 14.93 -2.23
N ILE A 124 5.37 14.12 -2.62
CA ILE A 124 3.94 14.46 -2.51
C ILE A 124 3.44 14.37 -1.06
N ASP A 125 2.41 15.14 -0.71
CA ASP A 125 1.93 15.25 0.67
C ASP A 125 0.98 14.13 1.00
N ARG A 126 0.31 13.43 0.41
CA ARG A 126 -0.65 12.39 0.83
C ARG A 126 -0.46 11.10 0.04
N LEU A 127 -1.43 10.77 -0.75
CA LEU A 127 -1.50 9.53 -1.50
C LEU A 127 -1.14 9.75 -2.97
N PRO A 128 -0.55 8.76 -3.65
CA PRO A 128 -0.40 8.80 -5.09
C PRO A 128 -1.74 8.94 -5.82
N LYS A 129 -1.69 9.34 -7.09
CA LYS A 129 -2.89 9.57 -7.90
C LYS A 129 -3.72 8.32 -8.21
N HIS A 130 -3.15 7.12 -8.08
CA HIS A 130 -3.85 5.83 -8.22
C HIS A 130 -3.04 4.70 -7.56
N PRO A 131 -3.61 3.49 -7.39
CA PRO A 131 -2.90 2.34 -6.82
C PRO A 131 -1.63 1.97 -7.60
N ILE A 132 -0.64 1.42 -6.89
CA ILE A 132 0.65 0.97 -7.44
C ILE A 132 0.72 -0.55 -7.67
N CYS A 133 -0.33 -1.27 -7.32
CA CYS A 133 -0.55 -2.69 -7.62
C CYS A 133 -2.01 -3.04 -7.39
N CYS A 134 -2.43 -4.25 -7.74
CA CYS A 134 -3.71 -4.82 -7.31
C CYS A 134 -3.57 -5.38 -5.89
N PRO A 135 -4.13 -4.73 -4.85
CA PRO A 135 -4.00 -5.22 -3.48
C PRO A 135 -4.87 -6.44 -3.22
N SER A 136 -4.43 -7.30 -2.32
CA SER A 136 -5.22 -8.41 -1.80
C SER A 136 -6.36 -7.92 -0.89
N LEU A 137 -7.36 -8.78 -0.68
CA LEU A 137 -8.43 -8.53 0.30
C LEU A 137 -7.87 -8.21 1.69
N ALA A 138 -6.80 -8.89 2.09
CA ALA A 138 -6.15 -8.70 3.38
C ALA A 138 -5.55 -7.29 3.54
N SER A 139 -4.96 -6.72 2.49
CA SER A 139 -4.43 -5.35 2.53
C SER A 139 -5.53 -4.29 2.57
N ILE A 140 -6.63 -4.50 1.84
CA ILE A 140 -7.79 -3.60 1.90
C ILE A 140 -8.40 -3.65 3.31
N GLN A 141 -8.59 -4.83 3.87
CA GLN A 141 -9.11 -5.02 5.24
C GLN A 141 -8.17 -4.38 6.29
N ALA A 142 -6.86 -4.52 6.12
CA ALA A 142 -5.87 -3.93 7.02
C ALA A 142 -5.96 -2.40 7.05
N VAL A 143 -6.17 -1.76 5.90
CA VAL A 143 -6.34 -0.30 5.80
C VAL A 143 -7.67 0.16 6.39
N LEU A 144 -8.75 -0.60 6.19
CA LEU A 144 -10.08 -0.25 6.67
C LEU A 144 -10.29 -0.58 8.17
N HIS A 145 -9.47 -1.48 8.71
CA HIS A 145 -9.46 -1.88 10.12
C HIS A 145 -8.01 -2.00 10.62
N PRO A 146 -7.25 -0.88 10.64
CA PRO A 146 -5.87 -0.90 11.11
C PRO A 146 -5.81 -1.25 12.60
N ILE A 147 -4.66 -1.73 13.06
CA ILE A 147 -4.42 -1.84 14.49
C ILE A 147 -4.26 -0.43 15.08
N GLU A 148 -4.80 -0.21 16.26
CA GLU A 148 -4.54 1.01 17.02
C GLU A 148 -3.11 0.99 17.54
N THR A 149 -2.33 1.98 17.15
CA THR A 149 -0.92 2.13 17.52
C THR A 149 -0.53 3.60 17.47
N GLU A 150 0.55 3.95 18.16
CA GLU A 150 1.18 5.27 18.05
C GLU A 150 2.41 5.25 17.13
N ASP A 151 2.70 4.11 16.50
CA ASP A 151 3.87 3.98 15.62
C ASP A 151 3.78 4.93 14.42
N LEU A 152 4.90 5.59 14.10
CA LEU A 152 5.07 6.47 12.95
C LEU A 152 6.13 5.97 11.97
N TYR A 153 6.95 5.00 12.40
CA TYR A 153 8.07 4.47 11.61
C TYR A 153 8.14 2.96 11.71
N PHE A 154 8.68 2.34 10.70
CA PHE A 154 9.10 0.95 10.72
C PHE A 154 10.37 0.74 9.88
N VAL A 155 11.14 -0.30 10.19
CA VAL A 155 12.32 -0.73 9.45
C VAL A 155 12.44 -2.25 9.56
N ALA A 156 12.97 -2.89 8.52
CA ALA A 156 13.21 -4.34 8.54
C ALA A 156 14.16 -4.73 9.69
N ASP A 157 13.91 -5.87 10.35
CA ASP A 157 14.74 -6.40 11.44
C ASP A 157 15.86 -7.33 10.96
N GLY A 158 15.98 -7.53 9.64
CA GLY A 158 16.94 -8.46 9.03
C GLY A 158 16.57 -9.94 9.16
N LYS A 159 15.50 -10.27 9.89
CA LYS A 159 15.03 -11.64 10.12
C LYS A 159 13.71 -11.94 9.40
N GLY A 160 13.19 -10.95 8.68
CA GLY A 160 11.97 -11.03 7.88
C GLY A 160 10.74 -10.45 8.56
N ASP A 161 10.94 -9.70 9.66
CA ASP A 161 9.91 -8.94 10.37
C ASP A 161 10.28 -7.45 10.38
N LEU A 162 9.46 -6.61 11.03
CA LEU A 162 9.62 -5.17 11.11
C LEU A 162 9.74 -4.69 12.56
N ASN A 163 10.70 -3.81 12.82
CA ASN A 163 10.78 -3.02 14.04
C ASN A 163 10.00 -1.73 13.86
N TYR A 164 9.08 -1.45 14.78
CA TYR A 164 8.22 -0.26 14.77
C TYR A 164 8.71 0.74 15.81
N SER A 165 8.45 2.03 15.57
CA SER A 165 8.87 3.11 16.46
C SER A 165 7.87 4.27 16.42
N LYS A 166 7.72 4.96 17.54
CA LYS A 166 6.88 6.16 17.69
C LYS A 166 7.64 7.43 17.32
N THR A 167 8.93 7.48 17.61
CA THR A 167 9.77 8.65 17.39
C THR A 167 10.84 8.39 16.32
N TYR A 168 11.35 9.46 15.73
CA TYR A 168 12.45 9.38 14.77
C TYR A 168 13.75 8.87 15.42
N ASP A 169 14.02 9.25 16.67
CA ASP A 169 15.22 8.80 17.40
C ASP A 169 15.20 7.28 17.64
N GLU A 170 14.05 6.74 18.07
CA GLU A 170 13.88 5.28 18.19
C GLU A 170 14.05 4.58 16.84
N HIS A 171 13.51 5.17 15.77
CA HIS A 171 13.67 4.63 14.43
C HIS A 171 15.14 4.58 14.02
N MET A 172 15.91 5.65 14.23
CA MET A 172 17.35 5.70 13.94
C MET A 172 18.14 4.68 14.76
N GLN A 173 17.77 4.45 16.03
CA GLN A 173 18.36 3.37 16.83
C GLN A 173 18.07 1.98 16.24
N ASN A 174 16.87 1.76 15.71
CA ASN A 174 16.52 0.50 15.05
C ASN A 174 17.25 0.33 13.72
N VAL A 175 17.40 1.39 12.94
CA VAL A 175 18.21 1.39 11.70
C VAL A 175 19.66 1.08 11.99
N ALA A 176 20.25 1.62 13.07
CA ALA A 176 21.66 1.40 13.43
C ALA A 176 21.96 -0.04 13.90
N LYS A 177 20.94 -0.82 14.25
CA LYS A 177 21.09 -2.24 14.63
C LYS A 177 21.14 -3.18 13.41
N TRP A 178 20.89 -2.64 12.23
CA TRP A 178 20.78 -3.36 10.95
C TRP A 178 21.99 -3.11 10.06
#